data_80a5ded6c2e6c3a99b33910452e6081e
#
_entry.id   80a5ded6c2e6c3a99b33910452e6081e
#
_cell.length_a   1.000
_cell.length_b   1.000
_cell.length_c   1.000
_cell.angle_alpha   90.00
_cell.angle_beta   90.00
_cell.angle_gamma   90.00
#
_symmetry.space_group_name_H-M   'P 1'
#
loop_
_entity.id
_entity.type
_entity.pdbx_description
1 polymer ?
#
loop_
_entity_poly.entity_id
_entity_poly.type
_entity_poly.pdbx_seq_one_letter_code
_entity_poly.pdbx_strand_id
1 'polypeptide(L)'
;MTVILTPQQLETIRLNCVINPEAAPQTLDSGTFQALALNGFSLSKTTLRVCVTGELICQEGEPGDALFLIRSGRAAIFKGSFDAPIILTCRGAGEFLGEMAILEDLPRSASVVALEEIHLIKMTRDDFQHLLSDSTKLDVGMLRKLSSRLREADDLITTTTRARRTLHTQVNELAAENQELLDLQRLREQTTDLVVHDLRNPLHSISGAVGLLQMVLPEGILQENHELFELINQTCARMQRLVDSLLDISRLEAGETELLLEPAHLPQLIQSAVTRVSPVLQSHGLASQVFMPAHLPRILIDIDKIDRVLINLLDNAIKFTPNGGLISVKAEPRGPFIAISINDTGSGIPPEQRDQIFVRFARGNQGSSLVRGFGLGLTFCRLAVEAHGGKIWIEDGDGGLGCKSVFTLPLEREG
;
A
#
# COMPACT_ATOMS: atom_id res chain seq x y z
N MET A 1 -39.76 -5.12 -27.37
CA MET A 1 -39.20 -6.19 -26.49
C MET A 1 -39.05 -5.62 -25.09
N THR A 2 -39.60 -6.28 -24.08
CA THR A 2 -39.46 -5.81 -22.69
C THR A 2 -38.05 -6.13 -22.23
N VAL A 3 -37.29 -5.13 -21.85
CA VAL A 3 -35.93 -5.31 -21.30
C VAL A 3 -36.04 -5.50 -19.80
N ILE A 4 -35.50 -6.60 -19.29
CA ILE A 4 -35.43 -6.91 -17.85
C ILE A 4 -33.95 -6.97 -17.47
N LEU A 5 -33.57 -6.22 -16.44
CA LEU A 5 -32.21 -6.21 -15.91
C LEU A 5 -31.87 -7.53 -15.24
N THR A 6 -30.59 -7.90 -15.30
CA THR A 6 -30.08 -9.05 -14.55
C THR A 6 -30.19 -8.82 -13.04
N PRO A 7 -30.25 -9.87 -12.21
CA PRO A 7 -30.30 -9.73 -10.76
C PRO A 7 -29.12 -8.90 -10.20
N GLN A 8 -27.94 -9.05 -10.77
CA GLN A 8 -26.73 -8.33 -10.36
C GLN A 8 -26.80 -6.82 -10.67
N GLN A 9 -27.30 -6.45 -11.85
CA GLN A 9 -27.53 -5.05 -12.23
C GLN A 9 -28.59 -4.40 -11.35
N LEU A 10 -29.67 -5.13 -11.06
CA LEU A 10 -30.73 -4.65 -10.17
C LEU A 10 -30.24 -4.46 -8.74
N GLU A 11 -29.39 -5.36 -8.23
CA GLU A 11 -28.78 -5.25 -6.90
C GLU A 11 -27.89 -4.03 -6.79
N THR A 12 -27.06 -3.75 -7.80
CA THR A 12 -26.23 -2.54 -7.88
C THR A 12 -27.10 -1.27 -7.80
N ILE A 13 -28.23 -1.24 -8.52
CA ILE A 13 -29.16 -0.10 -8.49
C ILE A 13 -29.80 0.03 -7.10
N ARG A 14 -30.25 -1.07 -6.50
CA ARG A 14 -30.87 -1.08 -5.17
C ARG A 14 -29.93 -0.58 -4.08
N LEU A 15 -28.69 -1.05 -4.06
CA LEU A 15 -27.67 -0.64 -3.10
C LEU A 15 -27.43 0.87 -3.17
N ASN A 16 -27.32 1.42 -4.37
CA ASN A 16 -27.12 2.86 -4.56
C ASN A 16 -28.37 3.69 -4.20
N CYS A 17 -29.56 3.13 -4.32
CA CYS A 17 -30.80 3.78 -3.84
C CYS A 17 -30.90 3.84 -2.30
N VAL A 18 -30.29 2.88 -1.60
CA VAL A 18 -30.31 2.80 -0.11
C VAL A 18 -29.26 3.73 0.50
N ILE A 19 -28.14 3.99 -0.21
CA ILE A 19 -27.04 4.85 0.27
C ILE A 19 -27.42 6.35 0.30
N ASN A 20 -28.48 6.74 -0.40
CA ASN A 20 -28.97 8.11 -0.36
C ASN A 20 -30.30 8.19 0.42
N PRO A 21 -30.27 8.31 1.77
CA PRO A 21 -31.49 8.33 2.60
C PRO A 21 -32.38 9.58 2.35
N GLU A 22 -31.83 10.65 1.73
CA GLU A 22 -32.60 11.82 1.31
C GLU A 22 -33.49 11.55 0.07
N ALA A 23 -33.23 10.45 -0.67
CA ALA A 23 -34.04 10.00 -1.78
C ALA A 23 -35.22 9.09 -1.33
N ALA A 24 -35.51 9.01 -0.03
CA ALA A 24 -36.70 8.30 0.44
C ALA A 24 -37.93 9.01 -0.10
N PRO A 25 -38.92 8.27 -0.65
CA PRO A 25 -40.11 8.87 -1.25
C PRO A 25 -40.85 9.65 -0.18
N GLN A 26 -40.90 10.98 -0.33
CA GLN A 26 -41.86 11.79 0.39
C GLN A 26 -43.22 11.33 -0.06
N THR A 27 -43.96 10.64 0.80
CA THR A 27 -45.34 10.23 0.57
C THR A 27 -46.16 11.48 0.25
N LEU A 28 -46.64 11.55 -0.96
CA LEU A 28 -47.58 12.60 -1.33
C LEU A 28 -48.79 12.54 -0.47
N ASP A 29 -49.20 13.72 -0.02
CA ASP A 29 -50.50 13.95 0.58
C ASP A 29 -51.58 13.30 -0.28
N SER A 30 -52.37 12.42 0.37
CA SER A 30 -53.48 11.70 -0.26
C SER A 30 -54.50 12.60 -0.98
N GLY A 31 -54.41 13.90 -0.76
CA GLY A 31 -55.23 14.93 -1.41
C GLY A 31 -55.05 15.05 -2.93
N THR A 32 -53.83 14.86 -3.45
CA THR A 32 -53.58 14.95 -4.90
C THR A 32 -54.11 13.75 -5.64
N PHE A 33 -54.05 12.56 -5.04
CA PHE A 33 -54.65 11.32 -5.59
C PHE A 33 -56.16 11.37 -5.56
N GLN A 34 -56.77 11.89 -4.47
CA GLN A 34 -58.20 12.12 -4.35
C GLN A 34 -58.70 13.21 -5.31
N ALA A 35 -57.91 14.28 -5.57
CA ALA A 35 -58.27 15.30 -6.54
C ALA A 35 -58.33 14.75 -7.99
N LEU A 36 -57.43 13.86 -8.36
CA LEU A 36 -57.44 13.15 -9.68
C LEU A 36 -58.60 12.18 -9.78
N ALA A 37 -58.95 11.48 -8.68
CA ALA A 37 -60.06 10.52 -8.63
C ALA A 37 -61.44 11.18 -8.48
N LEU A 38 -61.55 12.32 -7.79
CA LEU A 38 -62.79 13.05 -7.51
C LEU A 38 -63.25 14.01 -8.61
N ASN A 39 -62.36 14.43 -9.52
CA ASN A 39 -62.73 15.36 -10.63
C ASN A 39 -63.28 14.67 -11.88
N GLY A 40 -63.92 13.50 -11.76
CA GLY A 40 -64.66 12.90 -12.86
C GLY A 40 -63.80 12.44 -14.05
N PHE A 41 -62.53 12.13 -13.81
CA PHE A 41 -61.65 11.63 -14.85
C PHE A 41 -62.17 10.29 -15.34
N SER A 42 -62.71 10.28 -16.56
CA SER A 42 -63.12 9.03 -17.21
C SER A 42 -61.86 8.22 -17.51
N LEU A 43 -61.54 7.24 -16.64
CA LEU A 43 -60.47 6.24 -16.79
C LEU A 43 -60.58 5.44 -18.12
N SER A 44 -61.53 5.77 -19.00
CA SER A 44 -61.79 5.07 -20.25
C SER A 44 -60.69 5.22 -21.31
N LYS A 45 -59.75 6.15 -21.13
CA LYS A 45 -58.63 6.42 -22.08
C LYS A 45 -57.24 6.13 -21.50
N THR A 46 -57.11 5.86 -20.20
CA THR A 46 -55.81 5.55 -19.57
C THR A 46 -55.56 4.06 -19.58
N THR A 47 -54.31 3.68 -20.00
CA THR A 47 -53.89 2.28 -20.01
C THR A 47 -53.13 1.95 -18.73
N LEU A 48 -53.61 0.94 -17.99
CA LEU A 48 -52.87 0.43 -16.84
C LEU A 48 -51.72 -0.44 -17.36
N ARG A 49 -50.47 -0.17 -16.91
CA ARG A 49 -49.28 -0.96 -17.20
C ARG A 49 -48.75 -1.52 -15.87
N VAL A 50 -48.57 -2.82 -15.82
CA VAL A 50 -47.89 -3.47 -14.69
C VAL A 50 -46.53 -3.89 -15.17
N CYS A 51 -45.49 -3.52 -14.42
CA CYS A 51 -44.13 -3.93 -14.70
C CYS A 51 -43.60 -4.76 -13.55
N VAL A 52 -42.88 -5.84 -13.88
CA VAL A 52 -42.24 -6.71 -12.88
C VAL A 52 -40.96 -6.12 -12.38
N THR A 53 -40.47 -6.61 -11.26
CA THR A 53 -39.19 -6.23 -10.67
C THR A 53 -38.06 -6.36 -11.68
N GLY A 54 -37.25 -5.29 -11.86
CA GLY A 54 -36.14 -5.24 -12.82
C GLY A 54 -36.55 -4.89 -14.26
N GLU A 55 -37.84 -4.71 -14.54
CA GLU A 55 -38.30 -4.29 -15.88
C GLU A 55 -37.97 -2.83 -16.13
N LEU A 56 -37.42 -2.56 -17.32
CA LEU A 56 -37.15 -1.20 -17.78
C LEU A 56 -38.47 -0.55 -18.25
N ILE A 57 -38.83 0.55 -17.61
CA ILE A 57 -40.05 1.29 -17.91
C ILE A 57 -39.83 2.19 -19.13
N CYS A 58 -38.69 2.89 -19.17
CA CYS A 58 -38.20 3.66 -20.30
C CYS A 58 -36.66 3.77 -20.26
N GLN A 59 -36.05 3.99 -21.41
CA GLN A 59 -34.60 4.10 -21.57
C GLN A 59 -34.20 5.54 -21.93
N GLU A 60 -33.03 5.99 -21.42
CA GLU A 60 -32.44 7.28 -21.79
C GLU A 60 -32.23 7.39 -23.29
N GLY A 61 -32.63 8.53 -23.88
CA GLY A 61 -32.55 8.78 -25.31
C GLY A 61 -33.73 8.26 -26.17
N GLU A 62 -34.63 7.46 -25.60
CA GLU A 62 -35.83 7.02 -26.32
C GLU A 62 -36.82 8.18 -26.54
N PRO A 63 -37.65 8.14 -27.60
CA PRO A 63 -38.73 9.11 -27.78
C PRO A 63 -39.72 9.09 -26.61
N GLY A 64 -40.07 10.25 -26.08
CA GLY A 64 -41.01 10.40 -24.97
C GLY A 64 -42.45 10.59 -25.44
N ASP A 65 -43.18 9.51 -25.71
CA ASP A 65 -44.57 9.50 -26.19
C ASP A 65 -45.65 9.51 -25.09
N ALA A 66 -45.29 9.20 -23.89
CA ALA A 66 -46.19 9.09 -22.76
C ALA A 66 -45.48 9.42 -21.41
N LEU A 67 -46.23 9.85 -20.44
CA LEU A 67 -45.81 9.91 -19.05
C LEU A 67 -46.51 8.81 -18.25
N PHE A 68 -45.93 8.46 -17.09
CA PHE A 68 -46.48 7.43 -16.21
C PHE A 68 -46.67 8.02 -14.81
N LEU A 69 -47.89 7.81 -14.25
CA LEU A 69 -48.17 8.05 -12.84
C LEU A 69 -48.04 6.73 -12.08
N ILE A 70 -47.22 6.70 -11.04
CA ILE A 70 -47.05 5.52 -10.18
C ILE A 70 -48.28 5.37 -9.30
N ARG A 71 -49.03 4.30 -9.47
CA ARG A 71 -50.17 3.92 -8.61
C ARG A 71 -49.70 3.20 -7.36
N SER A 72 -48.77 2.26 -7.51
CA SER A 72 -48.16 1.51 -6.41
C SER A 72 -46.79 0.99 -6.85
N GLY A 73 -45.90 0.72 -5.89
CA GLY A 73 -44.52 0.28 -6.14
C GLY A 73 -43.52 1.45 -6.28
N ARG A 74 -42.27 1.10 -6.50
CA ARG A 74 -41.15 2.06 -6.60
C ARG A 74 -40.32 1.82 -7.86
N ALA A 75 -39.79 2.89 -8.41
CA ALA A 75 -38.87 2.87 -9.54
C ALA A 75 -37.61 3.67 -9.24
N ALA A 76 -36.46 3.23 -9.78
CA ALA A 76 -35.22 4.00 -9.79
C ALA A 76 -35.05 4.73 -11.11
N ILE A 77 -34.57 5.97 -11.04
CA ILE A 77 -34.21 6.81 -12.19
C ILE A 77 -32.69 6.92 -12.22
N PHE A 78 -32.07 6.56 -13.33
CA PHE A 78 -30.62 6.54 -13.47
C PHE A 78 -30.15 6.96 -14.87
N LYS A 79 -28.89 7.35 -14.98
CA LYS A 79 -28.17 7.64 -16.23
C LYS A 79 -26.99 6.71 -16.41
N GLY A 80 -26.54 6.59 -17.67
CA GLY A 80 -25.38 5.78 -18.02
C GLY A 80 -25.71 4.32 -18.33
N SER A 81 -24.70 3.46 -18.26
CA SER A 81 -24.85 2.04 -18.59
C SER A 81 -25.50 1.25 -17.45
N PHE A 82 -26.11 0.12 -17.80
CA PHE A 82 -26.71 -0.78 -16.81
C PHE A 82 -25.70 -1.40 -15.84
N ASP A 83 -24.42 -1.47 -16.23
CA ASP A 83 -23.34 -2.05 -15.39
C ASP A 83 -22.70 -1.01 -14.46
N ALA A 84 -22.79 0.29 -14.79
CA ALA A 84 -22.31 1.40 -13.97
C ALA A 84 -23.35 2.55 -13.94
N PRO A 85 -24.51 2.33 -13.32
CA PRO A 85 -25.59 3.31 -13.30
C PRO A 85 -25.30 4.44 -12.32
N ILE A 86 -25.56 5.68 -12.77
CA ILE A 86 -25.55 6.85 -11.89
C ILE A 86 -27.00 7.07 -11.44
N ILE A 87 -27.32 6.69 -10.22
CA ILE A 87 -28.67 6.84 -9.66
C ILE A 87 -28.94 8.34 -9.41
N LEU A 88 -30.00 8.83 -10.01
CA LEU A 88 -30.47 10.21 -9.84
C LEU A 88 -31.45 10.32 -8.66
N THR A 89 -32.43 9.42 -8.62
CA THR A 89 -33.47 9.44 -7.58
C THR A 89 -34.29 8.15 -7.63
N CYS A 90 -35.06 7.88 -6.55
CA CYS A 90 -36.08 6.85 -6.52
C CYS A 90 -37.47 7.54 -6.46
N ARG A 91 -38.44 6.94 -7.09
CA ARG A 91 -39.82 7.43 -7.17
C ARG A 91 -40.81 6.38 -6.64
N GLY A 92 -41.85 6.84 -5.98
CA GLY A 92 -42.88 6.00 -5.39
C GLY A 92 -44.30 6.38 -5.81
N ALA A 93 -45.27 5.78 -5.14
CA ALA A 93 -46.71 5.99 -5.43
C ALA A 93 -47.07 7.49 -5.41
N GLY A 94 -47.88 7.91 -6.39
CA GLY A 94 -48.33 9.30 -6.60
C GLY A 94 -47.30 10.21 -7.31
N GLU A 95 -46.17 9.66 -7.75
CA GLU A 95 -45.16 10.44 -8.50
C GLU A 95 -45.24 10.15 -10.00
N PHE A 96 -44.81 11.15 -10.80
CA PHE A 96 -44.77 11.05 -12.24
C PHE A 96 -43.36 10.63 -12.72
N LEU A 97 -43.33 9.88 -13.83
CA LEU A 97 -42.13 9.45 -14.53
C LEU A 97 -42.23 9.90 -16.00
N GLY A 98 -41.15 10.49 -16.52
CA GLY A 98 -41.02 10.86 -17.91
C GLY A 98 -41.80 12.13 -18.34
N GLU A 99 -42.17 12.97 -17.38
CA GLU A 99 -42.89 14.23 -17.63
C GLU A 99 -42.05 15.23 -18.46
N MET A 100 -40.73 15.25 -18.26
CA MET A 100 -39.84 16.20 -18.98
C MET A 100 -39.89 15.99 -20.49
N ALA A 101 -39.87 14.75 -20.92
CA ALA A 101 -39.92 14.43 -22.36
C ALA A 101 -41.23 14.90 -23.02
N ILE A 102 -42.34 14.93 -22.28
CA ILE A 102 -43.63 15.43 -22.79
C ILE A 102 -43.71 16.95 -22.77
N LEU A 103 -43.21 17.59 -21.71
CA LEU A 103 -43.26 19.03 -21.52
C LEU A 103 -42.32 19.78 -22.50
N GLU A 104 -41.12 19.22 -22.72
CA GLU A 104 -40.06 19.87 -23.47
C GLU A 104 -39.94 19.37 -24.92
N ASP A 105 -40.71 18.33 -25.31
CA ASP A 105 -40.61 17.64 -26.59
C ASP A 105 -39.22 17.08 -26.90
N LEU A 106 -38.56 16.57 -25.89
CA LEU A 106 -37.20 16.02 -25.92
C LEU A 106 -37.24 14.49 -25.68
N PRO A 107 -36.20 13.76 -26.08
CA PRO A 107 -36.03 12.36 -25.70
C PRO A 107 -35.97 12.16 -24.17
N ARG A 108 -36.17 10.94 -23.72
CA ARG A 108 -36.06 10.57 -22.30
C ARG A 108 -34.71 11.01 -21.71
N SER A 109 -34.73 11.82 -20.67
CA SER A 109 -33.54 12.37 -20.05
C SER A 109 -32.78 11.37 -19.15
N ALA A 110 -33.41 10.23 -18.82
CA ALA A 110 -32.87 9.18 -17.97
C ALA A 110 -33.61 7.86 -18.18
N SER A 111 -32.98 6.75 -17.80
CA SER A 111 -33.58 5.43 -17.75
C SER A 111 -34.36 5.24 -16.45
N VAL A 112 -35.44 4.46 -16.49
CA VAL A 112 -36.28 4.16 -15.34
C VAL A 112 -36.50 2.65 -15.25
N VAL A 113 -36.21 2.06 -14.09
CA VAL A 113 -36.37 0.62 -13.81
C VAL A 113 -37.27 0.39 -12.60
N ALA A 114 -38.10 -0.63 -12.66
CA ALA A 114 -38.94 -1.06 -11.56
C ALA A 114 -38.11 -1.76 -10.46
N LEU A 115 -38.09 -1.24 -9.22
CA LEU A 115 -37.42 -1.85 -8.09
C LEU A 115 -38.21 -3.00 -7.44
N GLU A 116 -39.49 -2.98 -7.62
CA GLU A 116 -40.47 -3.97 -7.18
C GLU A 116 -41.60 -4.06 -8.21
N GLU A 117 -42.61 -4.91 -8.04
CA GLU A 117 -43.80 -4.90 -8.89
C GLU A 117 -44.45 -3.52 -8.82
N ILE A 118 -44.55 -2.84 -9.95
CA ILE A 118 -45.03 -1.47 -10.04
C ILE A 118 -46.26 -1.37 -10.96
N HIS A 119 -47.28 -0.68 -10.50
CA HIS A 119 -48.48 -0.38 -11.26
C HIS A 119 -48.45 1.06 -11.72
N LEU A 120 -48.47 1.27 -13.03
CA LEU A 120 -48.36 2.54 -13.69
C LEU A 120 -49.63 2.88 -14.45
N ILE A 121 -50.03 4.13 -14.39
CA ILE A 121 -51.06 4.71 -15.28
C ILE A 121 -50.34 5.40 -16.41
N LYS A 122 -50.40 4.86 -17.62
CA LYS A 122 -49.83 5.47 -18.82
C LYS A 122 -50.80 6.53 -19.33
N MET A 123 -50.29 7.75 -19.59
CA MET A 123 -50.98 8.87 -20.18
C MET A 123 -50.22 9.34 -21.41
N THR A 124 -50.94 9.54 -22.54
CA THR A 124 -50.36 10.13 -23.73
C THR A 124 -50.21 11.65 -23.58
N ARG A 125 -49.47 12.28 -24.51
CA ARG A 125 -49.32 13.74 -24.52
C ARG A 125 -50.66 14.44 -24.58
N ASP A 126 -51.58 13.98 -25.46
CA ASP A 126 -52.89 14.59 -25.63
C ASP A 126 -53.74 14.46 -24.39
N ASP A 127 -53.73 13.29 -23.75
CA ASP A 127 -54.45 13.06 -22.48
C ASP A 127 -53.92 14.01 -21.39
N PHE A 128 -52.63 14.21 -21.32
CA PHE A 128 -52.00 15.09 -20.37
C PHE A 128 -52.28 16.58 -20.63
N GLN A 129 -52.30 17.03 -21.88
CA GLN A 129 -52.68 18.40 -22.26
C GLN A 129 -54.15 18.67 -21.93
N HIS A 130 -55.06 17.73 -22.19
CA HIS A 130 -56.47 17.83 -21.78
C HIS A 130 -56.61 17.94 -20.26
N LEU A 131 -55.82 17.18 -19.50
CA LEU A 131 -55.82 17.22 -18.06
C LEU A 131 -55.37 18.57 -17.50
N LEU A 132 -54.38 19.20 -18.13
CA LEU A 132 -53.90 20.54 -17.76
C LEU A 132 -54.92 21.62 -18.05
N SER A 133 -55.64 21.51 -19.19
CA SER A 133 -56.65 22.52 -19.60
C SER A 133 -57.91 22.51 -18.70
N ASP A 134 -58.24 21.34 -18.11
CA ASP A 134 -59.49 21.18 -17.32
C ASP A 134 -59.27 21.44 -15.81
N SER A 135 -58.06 21.66 -15.29
CA SER A 135 -57.83 21.75 -13.86
C SER A 135 -56.70 22.72 -13.49
N THR A 136 -57.06 23.95 -13.08
CA THR A 136 -56.15 24.98 -12.53
C THR A 136 -55.44 24.53 -11.24
N LYS A 137 -55.98 23.58 -10.48
CA LYS A 137 -55.36 23.04 -9.25
C LYS A 137 -54.18 22.11 -9.53
N LEU A 138 -54.20 21.38 -10.68
CA LEU A 138 -53.12 20.48 -11.12
C LEU A 138 -51.90 21.29 -11.56
N ASP A 139 -52.09 22.42 -12.24
CA ASP A 139 -51.03 23.34 -12.68
C ASP A 139 -50.18 23.83 -11.53
N VAL A 140 -50.80 24.27 -10.44
CA VAL A 140 -50.12 24.80 -9.24
C VAL A 140 -49.36 23.68 -8.51
N GLY A 141 -49.96 22.48 -8.42
CA GLY A 141 -49.33 21.31 -7.80
C GLY A 141 -48.04 20.88 -8.55
N MET A 142 -48.14 20.89 -9.88
CA MET A 142 -47.03 20.49 -10.77
C MET A 142 -45.89 21.53 -10.74
N LEU A 143 -46.23 22.83 -10.76
CA LEU A 143 -45.26 23.93 -10.64
C LEU A 143 -44.52 23.88 -9.31
N ARG A 144 -45.23 23.59 -8.20
CA ARG A 144 -44.61 23.43 -6.88
C ARG A 144 -43.60 22.26 -6.89
N LYS A 145 -43.97 21.15 -7.53
CA LYS A 145 -43.11 19.95 -7.61
C LYS A 145 -41.88 20.18 -8.48
N LEU A 146 -42.03 20.91 -9.60
CA LEU A 146 -40.88 21.33 -10.44
C LEU A 146 -39.97 22.31 -9.68
N SER A 147 -40.54 23.26 -8.95
CA SER A 147 -39.77 24.18 -8.10
C SER A 147 -39.01 23.48 -6.97
N SER A 148 -39.58 22.42 -6.37
CA SER A 148 -38.88 21.59 -5.36
C SER A 148 -37.71 20.85 -6.00
N ARG A 149 -37.92 20.23 -7.18
CA ARG A 149 -36.86 19.52 -7.93
C ARG A 149 -35.71 20.41 -8.36
N LEU A 150 -36.00 21.64 -8.77
CA LEU A 150 -34.97 22.63 -9.10
C LEU A 150 -34.11 22.95 -7.87
N ARG A 151 -34.74 23.16 -6.71
CA ARG A 151 -34.00 23.42 -5.45
C ARG A 151 -33.13 22.22 -5.02
N GLU A 152 -33.66 20.99 -5.09
CA GLU A 152 -32.91 19.78 -4.80
C GLU A 152 -31.70 19.62 -5.75
N ALA A 153 -31.87 19.93 -7.05
CA ALA A 153 -30.78 19.89 -8.01
C ALA A 153 -29.71 20.98 -7.72
N ASP A 154 -30.12 22.18 -7.37
CA ASP A 154 -29.21 23.28 -7.00
C ASP A 154 -28.43 22.96 -5.72
N ASP A 155 -29.07 22.37 -4.72
CA ASP A 155 -28.41 21.94 -3.47
C ASP A 155 -27.40 20.83 -3.76
N LEU A 156 -27.75 19.86 -4.61
CA LEU A 156 -26.84 18.78 -5.01
C LEU A 156 -25.63 19.32 -5.79
N ILE A 157 -25.84 20.23 -6.72
CA ILE A 157 -24.75 20.89 -7.48
C ILE A 157 -23.84 21.66 -6.53
N THR A 158 -24.43 22.37 -5.56
CA THR A 158 -23.68 23.17 -4.61
C THR A 158 -22.83 22.27 -3.67
N THR A 159 -23.40 21.19 -3.15
CA THR A 159 -22.71 20.25 -2.27
C THR A 159 -21.60 19.49 -3.00
N THR A 160 -21.87 19.00 -4.21
CA THR A 160 -20.84 18.30 -5.03
C THR A 160 -19.73 19.24 -5.45
N THR A 161 -20.03 20.50 -5.78
CA THR A 161 -19.02 21.50 -6.13
C THR A 161 -18.13 21.85 -4.92
N ARG A 162 -18.71 21.96 -3.72
CA ARG A 162 -17.94 22.17 -2.49
C ARG A 162 -17.04 20.96 -2.19
N ALA A 163 -17.57 19.75 -2.22
CA ALA A 163 -16.81 18.53 -1.98
C ALA A 163 -15.64 18.38 -2.98
N ARG A 164 -15.89 18.67 -4.26
CA ARG A 164 -14.85 18.65 -5.31
C ARG A 164 -13.75 19.69 -5.04
N ARG A 165 -14.10 20.89 -4.61
CA ARG A 165 -13.10 21.93 -4.25
C ARG A 165 -12.25 21.49 -3.07
N THR A 166 -12.86 20.97 -2.00
CA THR A 166 -12.13 20.48 -0.82
C THR A 166 -11.17 19.35 -1.20
N LEU A 167 -11.65 18.37 -1.98
CA LEU A 167 -10.81 17.27 -2.44
C LEU A 167 -9.63 17.76 -3.30
N HIS A 168 -9.87 18.73 -4.19
CA HIS A 168 -8.81 19.30 -5.02
C HIS A 168 -7.75 20.02 -4.19
N THR A 169 -8.17 20.74 -3.13
CA THR A 169 -7.24 21.40 -2.20
C THR A 169 -6.39 20.36 -1.47
N GLN A 170 -7.01 19.31 -0.93
CA GLN A 170 -6.29 18.23 -0.25
C GLN A 170 -5.29 17.50 -1.16
N VAL A 171 -5.67 17.24 -2.41
CA VAL A 171 -4.77 16.62 -3.40
C VAL A 171 -3.56 17.51 -3.66
N ASN A 172 -3.77 18.82 -3.80
CA ASN A 172 -2.66 19.76 -4.03
C ASN A 172 -1.75 19.89 -2.79
N GLU A 173 -2.30 19.92 -1.59
CA GLU A 173 -1.54 19.93 -0.34
C GLU A 173 -0.68 18.68 -0.18
N LEU A 174 -1.28 17.50 -0.39
CA LEU A 174 -0.55 16.22 -0.37
C LEU A 174 0.52 16.13 -1.45
N ALA A 175 0.27 16.67 -2.64
CA ALA A 175 1.26 16.71 -3.71
C ALA A 175 2.45 17.62 -3.36
N ALA A 176 2.19 18.77 -2.73
CA ALA A 176 3.23 19.67 -2.27
C ALA A 176 4.07 19.06 -1.13
N GLU A 177 3.42 18.42 -0.15
CA GLU A 177 4.10 17.71 0.94
C GLU A 177 4.95 16.54 0.43
N ASN A 178 4.45 15.75 -0.50
CA ASN A 178 5.23 14.70 -1.15
C ASN A 178 6.45 15.24 -1.89
N GLN A 179 6.31 16.38 -2.59
CA GLN A 179 7.43 17.00 -3.29
C GLN A 179 8.50 17.47 -2.30
N GLU A 180 8.10 18.09 -1.19
CA GLU A 180 9.03 18.53 -0.14
C GLU A 180 9.78 17.34 0.49
N LEU A 181 9.06 16.24 0.78
CA LEU A 181 9.69 15.02 1.30
C LEU A 181 10.72 14.43 0.32
N LEU A 182 10.41 14.41 -0.97
CA LEU A 182 11.33 13.92 -2.01
C LEU A 182 12.56 14.83 -2.11
N ASP A 183 12.40 16.14 -2.02
CA ASP A 183 13.52 17.09 -2.07
C ASP A 183 14.40 16.98 -0.82
N LEU A 184 13.82 16.81 0.37
CA LEU A 184 14.55 16.55 1.61
C LEU A 184 15.32 15.22 1.55
N GLN A 185 14.72 14.19 0.98
CA GLN A 185 15.37 12.90 0.80
C GLN A 185 16.59 13.04 -0.13
N ARG A 186 16.45 13.68 -1.29
CA ARG A 186 17.56 13.95 -2.22
C ARG A 186 18.68 14.75 -1.58
N LEU A 187 18.32 15.81 -0.84
CA LEU A 187 19.32 16.62 -0.13
C LEU A 187 20.10 15.79 0.91
N ARG A 188 19.40 14.92 1.65
CA ARG A 188 20.01 13.99 2.61
C ARG A 188 21.01 13.04 1.92
N GLU A 189 20.63 12.48 0.77
CA GLU A 189 21.47 11.57 -0.03
C GLU A 189 22.74 12.29 -0.53
N GLN A 190 22.57 13.43 -1.18
CA GLN A 190 23.69 14.25 -1.67
C GLN A 190 24.65 14.66 -0.55
N THR A 191 24.11 15.06 0.60
CA THR A 191 24.92 15.43 1.77
C THR A 191 25.70 14.23 2.30
N THR A 192 25.08 13.05 2.32
CA THR A 192 25.74 11.81 2.77
C THR A 192 26.90 11.44 1.84
N ASP A 193 26.71 11.48 0.52
CA ASP A 193 27.74 11.16 -0.46
C ASP A 193 28.93 12.14 -0.37
N LEU A 194 28.65 13.43 -0.20
CA LEU A 194 29.71 14.47 -0.02
C LEU A 194 30.50 14.21 1.27
N VAL A 195 29.84 13.97 2.40
CA VAL A 195 30.51 13.72 3.67
C VAL A 195 31.36 12.45 3.60
N VAL A 196 30.89 11.41 2.95
CA VAL A 196 31.63 10.15 2.75
C VAL A 196 32.89 10.40 1.91
N HIS A 197 32.77 11.12 0.80
CA HIS A 197 33.90 11.48 -0.05
C HIS A 197 34.94 12.28 0.74
N ASP A 198 34.49 13.27 1.48
CA ASP A 198 35.38 14.17 2.25
C ASP A 198 36.04 13.49 3.46
N LEU A 199 35.43 12.39 3.98
CA LEU A 199 36.06 11.54 4.99
C LEU A 199 37.03 10.52 4.37
N ARG A 200 36.76 10.01 3.18
CA ARG A 200 37.60 9.02 2.51
C ARG A 200 38.94 9.61 2.07
N ASN A 201 38.97 10.86 1.59
CA ASN A 201 40.16 11.51 1.09
C ASN A 201 41.24 11.67 2.16
N PRO A 202 41.01 12.26 3.36
CA PRO A 202 42.02 12.36 4.40
C PRO A 202 42.48 10.97 4.91
N LEU A 203 41.58 9.98 4.96
CA LEU A 203 41.97 8.62 5.35
C LEU A 203 42.91 7.96 4.36
N HIS A 204 42.70 8.13 3.06
CA HIS A 204 43.65 7.69 2.03
C HIS A 204 44.99 8.42 2.14
N SER A 205 44.96 9.71 2.41
CA SER A 205 46.19 10.51 2.59
C SER A 205 46.99 10.04 3.80
N ILE A 206 46.33 9.75 4.94
CA ILE A 206 46.99 9.23 6.13
C ILE A 206 47.59 7.85 5.86
N SER A 207 46.79 6.93 5.28
CA SER A 207 47.27 5.59 4.95
C SER A 207 48.43 5.61 3.96
N GLY A 208 48.37 6.49 2.94
CA GLY A 208 49.44 6.67 2.00
C GLY A 208 50.73 7.22 2.64
N ALA A 209 50.60 8.22 3.52
CA ALA A 209 51.76 8.78 4.26
C ALA A 209 52.41 7.73 5.18
N VAL A 210 51.59 6.90 5.88
CA VAL A 210 52.12 5.80 6.70
C VAL A 210 52.80 4.76 5.85
N GLY A 211 52.25 4.39 4.71
CA GLY A 211 52.87 3.46 3.76
C GLY A 211 54.23 3.99 3.23
N LEU A 212 54.31 5.28 2.88
CA LEU A 212 55.55 5.92 2.48
C LEU A 212 56.60 5.92 3.62
N LEU A 213 56.18 6.23 4.85
CA LEU A 213 57.09 6.17 6.01
C LEU A 213 57.63 4.75 6.22
N GLN A 214 56.78 3.73 6.06
CA GLN A 214 57.22 2.32 6.16
C GLN A 214 58.21 1.92 5.07
N MET A 215 58.17 2.56 3.90
CA MET A 215 59.16 2.30 2.82
C MET A 215 60.48 3.03 3.00
N VAL A 216 60.47 4.19 3.65
CA VAL A 216 61.68 5.08 3.75
C VAL A 216 62.43 4.88 5.05
N LEU A 217 61.78 4.48 6.11
CA LEU A 217 62.40 4.33 7.43
C LEU A 217 63.30 3.08 7.52
N PRO A 218 64.44 3.17 8.21
CA PRO A 218 65.33 2.04 8.46
C PRO A 218 64.60 0.93 9.24
N GLU A 219 64.92 -0.34 8.93
CA GLU A 219 64.29 -1.52 9.48
C GLU A 219 64.29 -1.56 11.04
N GLY A 220 65.31 -1.07 11.67
CA GLY A 220 65.42 -0.95 13.13
C GLY A 220 64.36 -0.03 13.74
N ILE A 221 64.06 1.11 13.07
CA ILE A 221 63.05 2.03 13.53
C ILE A 221 61.62 1.44 13.27
N LEU A 222 61.46 0.70 12.21
CA LEU A 222 60.19 0.01 11.90
C LEU A 222 59.89 -1.07 12.94
N GLN A 223 60.88 -1.85 13.32
CA GLN A 223 60.73 -2.87 14.36
C GLN A 223 60.42 -2.29 15.73
N GLU A 224 61.10 -1.25 16.13
CA GLU A 224 60.88 -0.54 17.39
C GLU A 224 59.51 0.10 17.50
N ASN A 225 58.92 0.55 16.37
CA ASN A 225 57.61 1.20 16.31
C ASN A 225 56.55 0.35 15.65
N HIS A 226 56.76 -0.94 15.51
CA HIS A 226 55.81 -1.83 14.78
C HIS A 226 54.39 -1.74 15.31
N GLU A 227 54.20 -1.78 16.61
CA GLU A 227 52.90 -1.66 17.25
C GLU A 227 52.18 -0.35 16.92
N LEU A 228 52.92 0.77 16.81
CA LEU A 228 52.34 2.07 16.45
C LEU A 228 51.89 2.10 14.99
N PHE A 229 52.69 1.58 14.08
CA PHE A 229 52.32 1.48 12.67
C PHE A 229 51.08 0.55 12.47
N GLU A 230 51.09 -0.59 13.13
CA GLU A 230 49.95 -1.51 13.15
C GLU A 230 48.69 -0.84 13.67
N LEU A 231 48.77 -0.11 14.79
CA LEU A 231 47.63 0.62 15.36
C LEU A 231 47.05 1.66 14.42
N ILE A 232 47.94 2.44 13.73
CA ILE A 232 47.49 3.43 12.77
C ILE A 232 46.83 2.78 11.57
N ASN A 233 47.41 1.74 10.99
CA ASN A 233 46.88 1.04 9.83
C ASN A 233 45.52 0.38 10.17
N GLN A 234 45.41 -0.28 11.32
CA GLN A 234 44.15 -0.86 11.78
C GLN A 234 43.08 0.21 12.02
N THR A 235 43.46 1.36 12.56
CA THR A 235 42.54 2.49 12.79
C THR A 235 42.04 3.08 11.48
N CYS A 236 42.94 3.33 10.52
CA CYS A 236 42.56 3.80 9.19
C CYS A 236 41.64 2.82 8.45
N ALA A 237 41.99 1.53 8.43
CA ALA A 237 41.18 0.51 7.82
C ALA A 237 39.81 0.38 8.50
N ARG A 238 39.75 0.60 9.81
CA ARG A 238 38.49 0.63 10.56
C ARG A 238 37.61 1.83 10.17
N MET A 239 38.21 3.03 10.01
CA MET A 239 37.47 4.23 9.61
C MET A 239 37.00 4.11 8.17
N GLN A 240 37.79 3.54 7.26
CA GLN A 240 37.36 3.27 5.88
C GLN A 240 36.14 2.35 5.85
N ARG A 241 36.14 1.24 6.58
CA ARG A 241 34.99 0.33 6.68
C ARG A 241 33.72 0.99 7.23
N LEU A 242 33.89 1.95 8.14
CA LEU A 242 32.78 2.76 8.66
C LEU A 242 32.15 3.62 7.58
N VAL A 243 33.00 4.37 6.89
CA VAL A 243 32.58 5.29 5.82
C VAL A 243 31.87 4.52 4.71
N ASP A 244 32.44 3.38 4.29
CA ASP A 244 31.84 2.51 3.26
C ASP A 244 30.50 1.92 3.73
N SER A 245 30.41 1.52 5.02
CA SER A 245 29.15 1.01 5.58
C SER A 245 28.06 2.07 5.65
N LEU A 246 28.40 3.33 5.95
CA LEU A 246 27.47 4.44 5.95
C LEU A 246 26.88 4.70 4.56
N LEU A 247 27.74 4.67 3.54
CA LEU A 247 27.36 4.85 2.14
C LEU A 247 26.41 3.74 1.68
N ASP A 248 26.80 2.49 1.93
CA ASP A 248 25.98 1.32 1.53
C ASP A 248 24.60 1.32 2.21
N ILE A 249 24.57 1.67 3.50
CA ILE A 249 23.30 1.79 4.24
C ILE A 249 22.44 2.92 3.65
N SER A 250 23.05 4.08 3.34
CA SER A 250 22.32 5.21 2.76
C SER A 250 21.69 4.84 1.41
N ARG A 251 22.45 4.18 0.52
CA ARG A 251 21.97 3.74 -0.79
C ARG A 251 20.90 2.65 -0.71
N LEU A 252 21.05 1.71 0.23
CA LEU A 252 20.05 0.67 0.45
C LEU A 252 18.73 1.24 0.99
N GLU A 253 18.79 2.22 1.91
CA GLU A 253 17.59 2.91 2.42
C GLU A 253 16.89 3.74 1.36
N ALA A 254 17.65 4.39 0.46
CA ALA A 254 17.09 5.14 -0.65
C ALA A 254 16.44 4.24 -1.74
N GLY A 255 16.68 2.93 -1.68
CA GLY A 255 16.24 2.01 -2.74
C GLY A 255 17.02 2.18 -4.05
N GLU A 256 18.12 2.93 -4.05
CA GLU A 256 18.95 3.24 -5.22
C GLU A 256 19.94 2.13 -5.58
N THR A 257 20.07 1.12 -4.71
CA THR A 257 20.98 0.02 -4.95
C THR A 257 20.34 -1.02 -5.87
N GLU A 258 20.72 -1.03 -7.13
CA GLU A 258 20.47 -2.18 -8.00
C GLU A 258 21.27 -3.38 -7.47
N LEU A 259 20.57 -4.45 -7.09
CA LEU A 259 21.19 -5.69 -6.68
C LEU A 259 21.78 -6.41 -7.92
N LEU A 260 23.04 -6.75 -7.87
CA LEU A 260 23.68 -7.61 -8.86
C LEU A 260 23.33 -9.06 -8.57
N LEU A 261 22.16 -9.48 -9.04
CA LEU A 261 21.63 -10.82 -8.76
C LEU A 261 22.32 -11.87 -9.65
N GLU A 262 22.99 -12.82 -9.00
CA GLU A 262 23.65 -13.96 -9.66
C GLU A 262 23.19 -15.28 -9.05
N PRO A 263 23.15 -16.38 -9.85
CA PRO A 263 22.85 -17.71 -9.33
C PRO A 263 23.92 -18.19 -8.35
N ALA A 264 23.64 -18.18 -7.07
CA ALA A 264 24.58 -18.54 -6.01
C ALA A 264 24.32 -19.93 -5.44
N HIS A 265 25.40 -20.59 -5.01
CA HIS A 265 25.37 -21.83 -4.28
C HIS A 265 25.62 -21.55 -2.79
N LEU A 266 24.54 -21.41 -2.00
CA LEU A 266 24.59 -21.02 -0.60
C LEU A 266 25.55 -21.87 0.26
N PRO A 267 25.62 -23.22 0.12
CA PRO A 267 26.56 -24.01 0.88
C PRO A 267 28.02 -23.55 0.72
N GLN A 268 28.43 -23.21 -0.52
CA GLN A 268 29.79 -22.73 -0.77
C GLN A 268 30.02 -21.34 -0.15
N LEU A 269 29.04 -20.44 -0.26
CA LEU A 269 29.12 -19.11 0.30
C LEU A 269 29.24 -19.16 1.84
N ILE A 270 28.40 -19.94 2.51
CA ILE A 270 28.43 -20.14 3.97
C ILE A 270 29.78 -20.76 4.40
N GLN A 271 30.24 -21.80 3.70
CA GLN A 271 31.52 -22.45 4.02
C GLN A 271 32.70 -21.49 3.85
N SER A 272 32.69 -20.65 2.80
CA SER A 272 33.69 -19.61 2.57
C SER A 272 33.71 -18.60 3.71
N ALA A 273 32.53 -18.10 4.14
CA ALA A 273 32.41 -17.16 5.23
C ALA A 273 32.95 -17.74 6.55
N VAL A 274 32.57 -18.96 6.90
CA VAL A 274 33.08 -19.66 8.11
C VAL A 274 34.57 -19.88 8.05
N THR A 275 35.12 -20.26 6.90
CA THR A 275 36.57 -20.46 6.72
C THR A 275 37.34 -19.16 6.93
N ARG A 276 36.84 -18.03 6.46
CA ARG A 276 37.49 -16.72 6.65
C ARG A 276 37.55 -16.27 8.10
N VAL A 277 36.54 -16.59 8.91
CA VAL A 277 36.53 -16.23 10.34
C VAL A 277 37.23 -17.28 11.22
N SER A 278 37.59 -18.44 10.68
CA SER A 278 38.22 -19.56 11.43
C SER A 278 39.47 -19.19 12.22
N PRO A 279 40.41 -18.36 11.72
CA PRO A 279 41.57 -17.94 12.51
C PRO A 279 41.17 -17.12 13.76
N VAL A 280 40.14 -16.29 13.66
CA VAL A 280 39.62 -15.52 14.78
C VAL A 280 38.88 -16.39 15.76
N LEU A 281 38.09 -17.38 15.28
CA LEU A 281 37.48 -18.40 16.15
C LEU A 281 38.51 -19.13 16.99
N GLN A 282 39.59 -19.60 16.36
CA GLN A 282 40.68 -20.30 17.02
C GLN A 282 41.38 -19.43 18.08
N SER A 283 41.68 -18.18 17.79
CA SER A 283 42.32 -17.26 18.72
C SER A 283 41.46 -16.95 19.96
N HIS A 284 40.13 -17.07 19.84
CA HIS A 284 39.18 -16.93 20.95
C HIS A 284 38.79 -18.27 21.57
N GLY A 285 39.39 -19.37 21.14
CA GLY A 285 39.07 -20.72 21.67
C GLY A 285 37.61 -21.15 21.41
N LEU A 286 36.99 -20.66 20.35
CA LEU A 286 35.59 -20.96 19.97
C LEU A 286 35.51 -22.17 19.03
N ALA A 287 34.49 -23.01 19.24
CA ALA A 287 34.16 -24.07 18.30
C ALA A 287 33.13 -23.57 17.26
N SER A 288 33.23 -24.10 16.03
CA SER A 288 32.22 -23.83 15.00
C SER A 288 31.66 -25.11 14.40
N GLN A 289 30.38 -25.12 14.08
CA GLN A 289 29.67 -26.22 13.42
C GLN A 289 28.79 -25.68 12.30
N VAL A 290 28.70 -26.41 11.18
CA VAL A 290 27.88 -26.04 10.04
C VAL A 290 26.93 -27.17 9.72
N PHE A 291 25.63 -26.89 9.70
CA PHE A 291 24.58 -27.86 9.41
C PHE A 291 23.81 -27.40 8.15
N MET A 292 23.91 -28.18 7.09
CA MET A 292 23.23 -27.91 5.84
C MET A 292 22.68 -29.20 5.23
N PRO A 293 21.53 -29.19 4.55
CA PRO A 293 21.08 -30.31 3.75
C PRO A 293 22.08 -30.61 2.63
N ALA A 294 22.15 -31.88 2.21
CA ALA A 294 23.03 -32.29 1.10
C ALA A 294 22.72 -31.53 -0.21
N HIS A 295 21.48 -31.12 -0.40
CA HIS A 295 21.04 -30.39 -1.59
C HIS A 295 20.22 -29.16 -1.17
N LEU A 296 20.77 -27.98 -1.42
CA LEU A 296 20.05 -26.71 -1.43
C LEU A 296 19.97 -26.20 -2.87
N PRO A 297 18.83 -25.68 -3.32
CA PRO A 297 18.72 -25.11 -4.66
C PRO A 297 19.62 -23.87 -4.80
N ARG A 298 19.99 -23.54 -6.03
CA ARG A 298 20.61 -22.24 -6.32
C ARG A 298 19.56 -21.16 -6.20
N ILE A 299 19.95 -20.02 -5.68
CA ILE A 299 19.08 -18.83 -5.55
C ILE A 299 19.75 -17.62 -6.20
N LEU A 300 18.91 -16.67 -6.64
CA LEU A 300 19.37 -15.41 -7.23
C LEU A 300 19.62 -14.40 -6.11
N ILE A 301 20.87 -14.06 -5.86
CA ILE A 301 21.28 -13.11 -4.82
C ILE A 301 22.45 -12.24 -5.29
N ASP A 302 22.62 -11.10 -4.66
CA ASP A 302 23.85 -10.34 -4.70
C ASP A 302 24.83 -10.97 -3.74
N ILE A 303 25.80 -11.70 -4.30
CA ILE A 303 26.75 -12.54 -3.54
C ILE A 303 27.55 -11.70 -2.56
N ASP A 304 28.02 -10.53 -2.97
CA ASP A 304 28.87 -9.65 -2.13
C ASP A 304 28.10 -9.13 -0.92
N LYS A 305 26.82 -8.74 -1.11
CA LYS A 305 25.99 -8.26 -0.02
C LYS A 305 25.62 -9.35 0.97
N ILE A 306 25.24 -10.55 0.48
CA ILE A 306 24.90 -11.67 1.36
C ILE A 306 26.15 -12.21 2.06
N ASP A 307 27.31 -12.25 1.39
CA ASP A 307 28.57 -12.59 2.02
C ASP A 307 28.88 -11.66 3.19
N ARG A 308 28.70 -10.35 2.99
CA ARG A 308 28.90 -9.36 4.05
C ARG A 308 27.86 -9.49 5.18
N VAL A 309 26.62 -9.90 4.88
CA VAL A 309 25.63 -10.25 5.91
C VAL A 309 26.13 -11.39 6.78
N LEU A 310 26.62 -12.48 6.15
CA LEU A 310 27.17 -13.63 6.87
C LEU A 310 28.34 -13.24 7.76
N ILE A 311 29.30 -12.49 7.23
CA ILE A 311 30.47 -12.03 8.00
C ILE A 311 30.04 -11.13 9.17
N ASN A 312 29.14 -10.18 8.97
CA ASN A 312 28.67 -9.31 10.05
C ASN A 312 27.99 -10.09 11.17
N LEU A 313 27.19 -11.09 10.84
CA LEU A 313 26.52 -11.93 11.83
C LEU A 313 27.51 -12.88 12.55
N LEU A 314 28.47 -13.45 11.83
CA LEU A 314 29.53 -14.27 12.40
C LEU A 314 30.45 -13.46 13.33
N ASP A 315 30.86 -12.26 12.92
CA ASP A 315 31.67 -11.36 13.74
C ASP A 315 30.94 -10.97 15.03
N ASN A 316 29.62 -10.74 14.96
CA ASN A 316 28.82 -10.50 16.17
C ASN A 316 28.78 -11.74 17.06
N ALA A 317 28.53 -12.93 16.51
CA ALA A 317 28.54 -14.17 17.28
C ALA A 317 29.90 -14.40 17.97
N ILE A 318 31.02 -14.23 17.26
CA ILE A 318 32.39 -14.35 17.84
C ILE A 318 32.58 -13.37 18.99
N LYS A 319 32.16 -12.12 18.79
CA LYS A 319 32.37 -11.03 19.75
C LYS A 319 31.61 -11.22 21.05
N PHE A 320 30.44 -11.82 21.05
CA PHE A 320 29.58 -11.97 22.22
C PHE A 320 29.59 -13.37 22.81
N THR A 321 30.31 -14.31 22.21
CA THR A 321 30.49 -15.67 22.74
C THR A 321 31.73 -15.71 23.65
N PRO A 322 31.60 -16.18 24.88
CA PRO A 322 32.77 -16.34 25.78
C PRO A 322 33.69 -17.47 25.28
N ASN A 323 34.97 -17.41 25.72
CA ASN A 323 35.95 -18.45 25.37
C ASN A 323 35.43 -19.85 25.74
N GLY A 324 35.64 -20.81 24.84
CA GLY A 324 35.15 -22.18 24.97
C GLY A 324 33.70 -22.37 24.51
N GLY A 325 33.05 -21.30 24.02
CA GLY A 325 31.71 -21.36 23.47
C GLY A 325 31.63 -21.97 22.07
N LEU A 326 30.41 -22.12 21.58
CA LEU A 326 30.07 -22.71 20.29
C LEU A 326 29.29 -21.74 19.42
N ILE A 327 29.67 -21.67 18.13
CA ILE A 327 28.90 -20.97 17.10
C ILE A 327 28.44 -22.02 16.08
N SER A 328 27.15 -22.07 15.80
CA SER A 328 26.60 -22.97 14.79
C SER A 328 25.89 -22.21 13.68
N VAL A 329 26.15 -22.59 12.43
CA VAL A 329 25.50 -22.05 11.24
C VAL A 329 24.60 -23.13 10.67
N LYS A 330 23.33 -22.82 10.46
CA LYS A 330 22.35 -23.73 9.87
C LYS A 330 21.66 -23.07 8.68
N ALA A 331 21.49 -23.83 7.60
CA ALA A 331 20.66 -23.41 6.47
C ALA A 331 19.63 -24.50 6.18
N GLU A 332 18.37 -24.12 6.02
CA GLU A 332 17.27 -25.05 5.77
C GLU A 332 16.18 -24.43 4.89
N PRO A 333 15.52 -25.22 4.01
CA PRO A 333 14.34 -24.73 3.30
C PRO A 333 13.19 -24.46 4.28
N ARG A 334 12.50 -23.31 4.09
CA ARG A 334 11.33 -22.92 4.89
C ARG A 334 10.24 -22.31 3.99
N GLY A 335 9.41 -23.19 3.43
CA GLY A 335 8.41 -22.80 2.45
C GLY A 335 9.02 -22.18 1.19
N PRO A 336 8.65 -20.99 0.74
CA PRO A 336 9.21 -20.31 -0.43
C PRO A 336 10.58 -19.66 -0.18
N PHE A 337 11.17 -19.88 1.00
CA PHE A 337 12.43 -19.27 1.41
C PHE A 337 13.45 -20.33 1.82
N ILE A 338 14.71 -19.93 1.83
CA ILE A 338 15.76 -20.60 2.60
C ILE A 338 16.01 -19.76 3.84
N ALA A 339 15.93 -20.38 5.02
CA ALA A 339 16.29 -19.76 6.28
C ALA A 339 17.74 -20.09 6.61
N ILE A 340 18.54 -19.06 6.90
CA ILE A 340 19.92 -19.18 7.38
C ILE A 340 19.95 -18.67 8.81
N SER A 341 20.48 -19.46 9.74
CA SER A 341 20.61 -19.07 11.13
C SER A 341 22.04 -19.21 11.62
N ILE A 342 22.49 -18.23 12.40
CA ILE A 342 23.76 -18.22 13.11
C ILE A 342 23.42 -18.18 14.59
N ASN A 343 23.74 -19.27 15.30
CA ASN A 343 23.45 -19.43 16.72
C ASN A 343 24.75 -19.41 17.49
N ASP A 344 24.80 -18.63 18.55
CA ASP A 344 25.92 -18.53 19.50
C ASP A 344 25.50 -18.94 20.90
N THR A 345 26.47 -19.29 21.73
CA THR A 345 26.27 -19.59 23.15
C THR A 345 26.69 -18.43 24.06
N GLY A 346 26.46 -17.20 23.60
CA GLY A 346 26.82 -15.98 24.30
C GLY A 346 25.81 -15.52 25.33
N SER A 347 25.82 -14.21 25.62
CA SER A 347 24.95 -13.60 26.63
C SER A 347 23.48 -13.46 26.23
N GLY A 348 23.17 -13.69 24.96
CA GLY A 348 21.82 -13.46 24.41
C GLY A 348 21.43 -11.99 24.32
N ILE A 349 20.23 -11.74 23.79
CA ILE A 349 19.65 -10.40 23.62
C ILE A 349 18.23 -10.40 24.20
N PRO A 350 17.94 -9.50 25.18
CA PRO A 350 16.61 -9.38 25.76
C PRO A 350 15.55 -9.11 24.68
N PRO A 351 14.34 -9.69 24.79
CA PRO A 351 13.28 -9.55 23.79
C PRO A 351 12.98 -8.09 23.41
N GLU A 352 13.00 -7.18 24.38
CA GLU A 352 12.70 -5.76 24.21
C GLU A 352 13.75 -5.02 23.37
N GLN A 353 14.95 -5.58 23.23
CA GLN A 353 16.05 -4.96 22.47
C GLN A 353 16.21 -5.56 21.06
N ARG A 354 15.56 -6.69 20.75
CA ARG A 354 15.79 -7.46 19.51
C ARG A 354 15.49 -6.65 18.23
N ASP A 355 14.47 -5.83 18.25
CA ASP A 355 14.14 -4.96 17.10
C ASP A 355 15.04 -3.72 17.05
N GLN A 356 15.44 -3.22 18.21
CA GLN A 356 16.23 -2.00 18.33
C GLN A 356 17.67 -2.16 17.86
N ILE A 357 18.24 -3.37 17.96
CA ILE A 357 19.64 -3.62 17.55
C ILE A 357 19.87 -3.47 16.04
N PHE A 358 18.81 -3.49 15.22
CA PHE A 358 18.87 -3.25 13.80
C PHE A 358 18.80 -1.77 13.41
N VAL A 359 18.55 -0.88 14.39
CA VAL A 359 18.54 0.57 14.17
C VAL A 359 19.99 1.09 14.09
N ARG A 360 20.22 2.12 13.26
CA ARG A 360 21.56 2.74 13.12
C ARG A 360 22.11 3.19 14.46
N PHE A 361 23.40 2.90 14.70
CA PHE A 361 24.13 3.26 15.92
C PHE A 361 23.57 2.63 17.21
N ALA A 362 22.64 1.69 17.11
CA ALA A 362 22.16 0.97 18.28
C ALA A 362 23.29 0.20 18.95
N ARG A 363 23.40 0.33 20.28
CA ARG A 363 24.33 -0.42 21.12
C ARG A 363 23.53 -1.11 22.20
N GLY A 364 23.76 -2.41 22.42
CA GLY A 364 23.18 -3.10 23.56
C GLY A 364 23.68 -2.49 24.86
N ASN A 365 22.82 -2.36 25.85
CA ASN A 365 23.09 -1.75 27.17
C ASN A 365 24.04 -2.56 28.06
N GLN A 366 24.78 -3.54 27.55
CA GLN A 366 25.70 -4.30 28.35
C GLN A 366 27.05 -3.57 28.47
N GLY A 367 27.23 -3.00 29.65
CA GLY A 367 28.23 -2.04 30.06
C GLY A 367 29.70 -2.51 30.08
N SER A 368 30.26 -3.00 29.01
CA SER A 368 31.72 -3.05 28.87
C SER A 368 32.16 -2.18 27.66
N SER A 369 32.89 -1.14 27.97
CA SER A 369 33.46 -0.17 27.00
C SER A 369 34.45 -0.79 26.02
N LEU A 370 34.73 -2.08 26.11
CA LEU A 370 35.65 -2.84 25.28
C LEU A 370 35.05 -3.50 24.04
N VAL A 371 33.72 -3.54 23.95
CA VAL A 371 33.05 -4.18 22.81
C VAL A 371 32.92 -3.17 21.63
N ARG A 372 33.95 -3.17 20.77
CA ARG A 372 34.15 -2.21 19.68
C ARG A 372 33.28 -2.50 18.44
N GLY A 373 32.08 -1.90 18.35
CA GLY A 373 31.27 -1.90 17.12
C GLY A 373 30.56 -0.55 16.93
N PHE A 374 30.33 -0.16 15.68
CA PHE A 374 29.71 1.14 15.36
C PHE A 374 28.18 1.09 15.31
N GLY A 375 27.58 -0.08 15.50
CA GLY A 375 26.12 -0.25 15.40
C GLY A 375 25.57 -0.09 13.97
N LEU A 376 26.40 -0.33 12.95
CA LEU A 376 26.00 -0.26 11.54
C LEU A 376 25.88 -1.64 10.87
N GLY A 377 26.56 -2.66 11.40
CA GLY A 377 26.60 -3.99 10.79
C GLY A 377 25.21 -4.65 10.70
N LEU A 378 24.44 -4.62 11.80
CA LEU A 378 23.10 -5.22 11.81
C LEU A 378 22.10 -4.40 11.01
N THR A 379 22.22 -3.07 10.98
CA THR A 379 21.41 -2.22 10.09
C THR A 379 21.65 -2.58 8.62
N PHE A 380 22.94 -2.76 8.22
CA PHE A 380 23.26 -3.23 6.88
C PHE A 380 22.65 -4.61 6.61
N CYS A 381 22.75 -5.56 7.55
CA CYS A 381 22.18 -6.90 7.39
C CYS A 381 20.68 -6.84 7.14
N ARG A 382 19.95 -6.03 7.89
CA ARG A 382 18.50 -5.87 7.71
C ARG A 382 18.17 -5.32 6.32
N LEU A 383 18.78 -4.21 5.94
CA LEU A 383 18.51 -3.58 4.67
C LEU A 383 18.90 -4.46 3.47
N ALA A 384 20.05 -5.13 3.54
CA ALA A 384 20.48 -6.04 2.49
C ALA A 384 19.55 -7.24 2.34
N VAL A 385 19.12 -7.86 3.44
CA VAL A 385 18.18 -8.99 3.42
C VAL A 385 16.79 -8.54 2.92
N GLU A 386 16.28 -7.39 3.38
CA GLU A 386 15.00 -6.82 2.93
C GLU A 386 15.03 -6.46 1.44
N ALA A 387 16.14 -5.91 0.94
CA ALA A 387 16.33 -5.66 -0.49
C ALA A 387 16.29 -6.93 -1.35
N HIS A 388 16.67 -8.09 -0.78
CA HIS A 388 16.53 -9.39 -1.42
C HIS A 388 15.11 -9.99 -1.30
N GLY A 389 14.15 -9.30 -0.65
CA GLY A 389 12.80 -9.80 -0.40
C GLY A 389 12.72 -10.77 0.77
N GLY A 390 13.76 -10.84 1.61
CA GLY A 390 13.83 -11.65 2.82
C GLY A 390 13.43 -10.90 4.08
N LYS A 391 13.61 -11.56 5.23
CA LYS A 391 13.46 -10.98 6.58
C LYS A 391 14.61 -11.41 7.46
N ILE A 392 15.00 -10.58 8.42
CA ILE A 392 15.98 -10.88 9.45
C ILE A 392 15.41 -10.60 10.83
N TRP A 393 15.69 -11.48 11.79
CA TRP A 393 15.26 -11.32 13.18
C TRP A 393 16.18 -12.08 14.13
N ILE A 394 15.96 -11.90 15.44
CA ILE A 394 16.68 -12.57 16.51
C ILE A 394 15.74 -13.48 17.29
N GLU A 395 16.20 -14.70 17.57
CA GLU A 395 15.56 -15.68 18.45
C GLU A 395 16.47 -15.97 19.65
N ASP A 396 15.92 -16.65 20.66
CA ASP A 396 16.75 -17.23 21.72
C ASP A 396 17.67 -18.32 21.13
N GLY A 397 18.86 -18.42 21.64
CA GLY A 397 19.79 -19.46 21.23
C GLY A 397 19.26 -20.86 21.54
N ASP A 398 19.78 -21.86 20.82
CA ASP A 398 19.36 -23.25 20.98
C ASP A 398 19.61 -23.71 22.42
N GLY A 399 18.57 -24.27 23.05
CA GLY A 399 18.63 -24.64 24.49
C GLY A 399 18.49 -23.48 25.47
N GLY A 400 18.08 -22.29 25.00
CA GLY A 400 17.89 -21.09 25.84
C GLY A 400 19.19 -20.36 26.19
N LEU A 401 20.30 -20.69 25.56
CA LEU A 401 21.60 -20.06 25.77
C LEU A 401 22.01 -19.28 24.54
N GLY A 402 22.43 -18.02 24.74
CA GLY A 402 22.97 -17.19 23.69
C GLY A 402 21.92 -16.54 22.78
N CYS A 403 22.32 -16.27 21.54
CA CYS A 403 21.53 -15.57 20.54
C CYS A 403 21.51 -16.36 19.22
N LYS A 404 20.35 -16.37 18.56
CA LYS A 404 20.19 -16.96 17.24
C LYS A 404 19.71 -15.88 16.28
N SER A 405 20.62 -15.44 15.42
CA SER A 405 20.31 -14.54 14.30
C SER A 405 19.78 -15.35 13.13
N VAL A 406 18.59 -15.03 12.66
CA VAL A 406 17.93 -15.75 11.55
C VAL A 406 17.62 -14.79 10.44
N PHE A 407 17.94 -15.17 9.19
CA PHE A 407 17.48 -14.44 8.03
C PHE A 407 16.98 -15.38 6.94
N THR A 408 16.11 -14.87 6.06
CA THR A 408 15.53 -15.64 4.97
C THR A 408 15.89 -15.03 3.62
N LEU A 409 16.03 -15.89 2.62
CA LEU A 409 16.19 -15.50 1.22
C LEU A 409 15.17 -16.25 0.37
N PRO A 410 14.50 -15.62 -0.60
CA PRO A 410 13.50 -16.28 -1.42
C PRO A 410 14.16 -17.34 -2.32
N LEU A 411 13.47 -18.47 -2.52
CA LEU A 411 13.87 -19.53 -3.44
C LEU A 411 13.67 -19.10 -4.90
N GLU A 412 12.56 -18.44 -5.17
CA GLU A 412 12.22 -17.85 -6.46
C GLU A 412 11.86 -16.38 -6.22
N ARG A 413 12.33 -15.49 -7.08
CA ARG A 413 11.88 -14.11 -7.09
C ARG A 413 10.71 -14.03 -8.05
N GLU A 414 9.54 -13.63 -7.57
CA GLU A 414 8.47 -13.19 -8.46
C GLU A 414 9.02 -12.03 -9.31
N GLY A 415 9.04 -12.24 -10.65
CA GLY A 415 9.57 -11.30 -11.63
C GLY A 415 8.72 -10.04 -11.77
#